data_06bd3a0403426a177dc6f46c9818f873
#
_entry.id   06bd3a0403426a177dc6f46c9818f873
#
_cell.length_a   1.000
_cell.length_b   1.000
_cell.length_c   1.000
_cell.angle_alpha   90.00
_cell.angle_beta   90.00
_cell.angle_gamma   90.00
#
_symmetry.space_group_name_H-M   'P 1'
#
loop_
_entity.id
_entity.type
_entity.pdbx_description
1 polymer ?
#
loop_
_entity_poly.entity_id
_entity_poly.type
_entity_poly.pdbx_seq_one_letter_code
_entity_poly.pdbx_strand_id
1 'polypeptide(L)'
;MGLEHFDVLILGAGLSGIDAAYHLQKFCPGKSYVILEQRQRIGGTWDLFRYPGVRSDSDMFTMGFSFRPWLNPKAIAPGEDIRDYITAIAREEGIEAHIRFHHRVQRAAWSSQDAMWTVDAVREVDHRQESVTLTCNFLFSCAGYYRYDAGYLPEFPDIRRFQGRVVHPQAWPEDLDYARKRMIIIGSGATAVTLLPALAKTAGHVTMLQRSPTYIASRPEQDAIANRLRRLLPAAWAYALSRWKNVAYMTYVYQLAQRFPNFVKEALIRKVRAELGPTYDVATHFTPSYNPWEQRLCLVPDGDFFQAIKAGRASVVTGQIERFTEKGVRLQSGEELEADIVVTATGLVLQMFGGADLDVDGCRVDVSQKLAYKGVMVSDVPNLAGVFGYINNSWTLKADLICSFVCRLLNLMEKKGMRQVTPRSRDERPVAPFVERFSSGYIQRAVPFWPKQGSKAPWRVYQNYIRDILSLKLGRIQNGALEFSNPEQDSSKCAFETARQETD
;
A
#
# COMPACT_ATOMS: atom_id res chain seq x y z
N MET A 1 22.12 -1.46 -31.70
CA MET A 1 22.06 -0.33 -30.74
C MET A 1 22.32 -0.91 -29.37
N GLY A 2 23.20 -0.29 -28.55
CA GLY A 2 23.40 -0.75 -27.17
C GLY A 2 22.12 -0.57 -26.34
N LEU A 3 21.94 -1.40 -25.31
CA LEU A 3 20.84 -1.25 -24.35
C LEU A 3 20.96 0.11 -23.63
N GLU A 4 19.84 0.77 -23.42
CA GLU A 4 19.80 2.02 -22.68
C GLU A 4 20.06 1.74 -21.19
N HIS A 5 20.93 2.54 -20.58
CA HIS A 5 21.42 2.33 -19.22
C HIS A 5 21.13 3.52 -18.31
N PHE A 6 20.76 3.25 -17.05
CA PHE A 6 20.53 4.23 -16.01
C PHE A 6 21.25 3.84 -14.71
N ASP A 7 21.66 4.83 -13.91
CA ASP A 7 22.17 4.53 -12.57
C ASP A 7 21.08 3.92 -11.68
N VAL A 8 19.85 4.45 -11.76
CA VAL A 8 18.71 3.97 -10.96
C VAL A 8 17.47 3.78 -11.84
N LEU A 9 16.84 2.62 -11.76
CA LEU A 9 15.55 2.37 -12.37
C LEU A 9 14.50 2.25 -11.27
N ILE A 10 13.49 3.12 -11.31
CA ILE A 10 12.38 3.15 -10.36
C ILE A 10 11.17 2.45 -10.97
N LEU A 11 10.55 1.52 -10.21
CA LEU A 11 9.31 0.87 -10.61
C LEU A 11 8.11 1.59 -10.00
N GLY A 12 7.27 2.19 -10.85
CA GLY A 12 6.01 2.83 -10.49
C GLY A 12 6.10 4.33 -10.25
N ALA A 13 5.13 5.08 -10.81
CA ALA A 13 4.97 6.53 -10.68
C ALA A 13 3.83 6.91 -9.69
N GLY A 14 3.65 6.12 -8.65
CA GLY A 14 2.80 6.46 -7.51
C GLY A 14 3.52 7.37 -6.52
N LEU A 15 2.91 7.56 -5.34
CA LEU A 15 3.45 8.36 -4.24
C LEU A 15 4.92 8.04 -3.95
N SER A 16 5.26 6.74 -3.85
CA SER A 16 6.63 6.31 -3.52
C SER A 16 7.63 6.57 -4.64
N GLY A 17 7.22 6.45 -5.91
CA GLY A 17 8.13 6.70 -7.04
C GLY A 17 8.45 8.17 -7.22
N ILE A 18 7.47 9.05 -7.03
CA ILE A 18 7.69 10.50 -7.06
C ILE A 18 8.56 10.95 -5.88
N ASP A 19 8.34 10.39 -4.69
CA ASP A 19 9.20 10.61 -3.51
C ASP A 19 10.64 10.17 -3.77
N ALA A 20 10.83 8.98 -4.34
CA ALA A 20 12.15 8.45 -4.70
C ALA A 20 12.89 9.34 -5.72
N ALA A 21 12.18 9.76 -6.77
CA ALA A 21 12.75 10.63 -7.79
C ALA A 21 13.17 11.99 -7.22
N TYR A 22 12.32 12.62 -6.41
CA TYR A 22 12.67 13.85 -5.72
C TYR A 22 13.94 13.72 -4.87
N HIS A 23 14.01 12.64 -4.07
CA HIS A 23 15.20 12.38 -3.24
C HIS A 23 16.47 12.16 -4.08
N LEU A 24 16.37 11.43 -5.19
CA LEU A 24 17.49 11.22 -6.12
C LEU A 24 17.96 12.54 -6.70
N GLN A 25 17.08 13.36 -7.25
CA GLN A 25 17.44 14.68 -7.79
C GLN A 25 18.10 15.57 -6.74
N LYS A 26 17.61 15.54 -5.50
CA LYS A 26 18.08 16.40 -4.43
C LYS A 26 19.39 15.94 -3.80
N PHE A 27 19.57 14.63 -3.61
CA PHE A 27 20.66 14.07 -2.81
C PHE A 27 21.65 13.23 -3.61
N CYS A 28 21.33 12.91 -4.86
CA CYS A 28 22.19 12.17 -5.79
C CYS A 28 22.17 12.82 -7.19
N PRO A 29 22.42 14.14 -7.33
CA PRO A 29 22.16 14.89 -8.56
C PRO A 29 22.97 14.43 -9.78
N GLY A 30 24.07 13.70 -9.56
CA GLY A 30 24.89 13.15 -10.64
C GLY A 30 24.43 11.82 -11.20
N LYS A 31 23.34 11.23 -10.64
CA LYS A 31 22.85 9.92 -11.08
C LYS A 31 21.68 10.05 -12.05
N SER A 32 21.81 9.35 -13.18
CA SER A 32 20.73 9.19 -14.14
C SER A 32 19.64 8.26 -13.58
N TYR A 33 18.37 8.57 -13.84
CA TYR A 33 17.28 7.69 -13.45
C TYR A 33 16.14 7.69 -14.46
N VAL A 34 15.35 6.62 -14.44
CA VAL A 34 14.10 6.47 -15.19
C VAL A 34 13.04 5.85 -14.27
N ILE A 35 11.79 6.24 -14.47
CA ILE A 35 10.63 5.64 -13.81
C ILE A 35 9.84 4.86 -14.85
N LEU A 36 9.59 3.57 -14.61
CA LEU A 36 8.69 2.76 -15.43
C LEU A 36 7.33 2.65 -14.75
N GLU A 37 6.30 3.15 -15.43
CA GLU A 37 4.91 3.09 -14.94
C GLU A 37 4.06 2.28 -15.93
N GLN A 38 3.36 1.26 -15.42
CA GLN A 38 2.52 0.41 -16.27
C GLN A 38 1.25 1.10 -16.76
N ARG A 39 0.78 2.11 -16.05
CA ARG A 39 -0.43 2.86 -16.38
C ARG A 39 -0.09 4.08 -17.25
N GLN A 40 -1.14 4.76 -17.71
CA GLN A 40 -1.02 5.96 -18.56
C GLN A 40 -0.87 7.27 -17.78
N ARG A 41 -0.94 7.22 -16.43
CA ARG A 41 -0.96 8.41 -15.57
C ARG A 41 -0.17 8.22 -14.28
N ILE A 42 0.28 9.34 -13.73
CA ILE A 42 0.84 9.42 -12.39
C ILE A 42 -0.26 9.19 -11.34
N GLY A 43 0.09 8.60 -10.21
CA GLY A 43 -0.79 8.50 -9.04
C GLY A 43 -0.87 7.12 -8.40
N GLY A 44 -0.50 6.06 -9.12
CA GLY A 44 -0.53 4.69 -8.60
C GLY A 44 -1.91 4.30 -8.07
N THR A 45 -2.02 3.99 -6.77
CA THR A 45 -3.28 3.66 -6.09
C THR A 45 -4.38 4.72 -6.29
N TRP A 46 -4.01 6.00 -6.30
CA TRP A 46 -4.94 7.13 -6.43
C TRP A 46 -5.41 7.38 -7.86
N ASP A 47 -4.73 6.81 -8.85
CA ASP A 47 -5.23 6.74 -10.22
C ASP A 47 -5.95 5.42 -10.51
N LEU A 48 -5.61 4.32 -9.81
CA LEU A 48 -6.24 3.01 -9.98
C LEU A 48 -7.69 3.00 -9.50
N PHE A 49 -7.93 3.47 -8.26
CA PHE A 49 -9.25 3.42 -7.66
C PHE A 49 -10.08 4.64 -8.04
N ARG A 50 -11.22 4.38 -8.71
CA ARG A 50 -12.14 5.40 -9.23
C ARG A 50 -13.56 5.23 -8.74
N TYR A 51 -13.78 4.31 -7.78
CA TYR A 51 -15.10 4.11 -7.21
C TYR A 51 -15.59 5.34 -6.44
N PRO A 52 -16.91 5.59 -6.38
CA PRO A 52 -17.47 6.75 -5.69
C PRO A 52 -17.00 6.89 -4.24
N GLY A 53 -16.59 8.08 -3.87
CA GLY A 53 -16.15 8.40 -2.51
C GLY A 53 -14.76 7.92 -2.13
N VAL A 54 -13.94 7.45 -3.09
CA VAL A 54 -12.54 7.08 -2.81
C VAL A 54 -11.81 8.23 -2.13
N ARG A 55 -11.16 7.94 -0.99
CA ARG A 55 -10.52 8.94 -0.13
C ARG A 55 -9.40 8.31 0.70
N SER A 56 -8.58 9.17 1.30
CA SER A 56 -7.56 8.69 2.25
C SER A 56 -8.20 8.11 3.52
N ASP A 57 -7.57 7.10 4.08
CA ASP A 57 -7.85 6.52 5.40
C ASP A 57 -6.85 7.00 6.46
N SER A 58 -5.99 7.92 6.10
CA SER A 58 -5.04 8.63 6.97
C SER A 58 -5.03 10.11 6.64
N ASP A 59 -4.57 10.94 7.57
CA ASP A 59 -4.52 12.38 7.37
C ASP A 59 -3.43 12.79 6.36
N MET A 60 -3.73 13.83 5.58
CA MET A 60 -2.82 14.35 4.54
C MET A 60 -1.58 15.06 5.09
N PHE A 61 -1.55 15.45 6.37
CA PHE A 61 -0.35 16.04 6.97
C PHE A 61 0.73 14.98 7.19
N THR A 62 0.34 13.73 7.41
CA THR A 62 1.25 12.59 7.51
C THR A 62 1.41 11.85 6.19
N MET A 63 0.39 11.85 5.31
CA MET A 63 0.47 11.19 4.01
C MET A 63 1.07 12.06 2.90
N GLY A 64 1.01 13.39 2.98
CA GLY A 64 1.73 14.28 2.09
C GLY A 64 3.25 14.14 2.24
N PHE A 65 4.00 14.58 1.25
CA PHE A 65 5.48 14.55 1.30
C PHE A 65 6.03 15.49 2.37
N SER A 66 7.16 15.14 2.97
CA SER A 66 7.81 15.98 3.99
C SER A 66 8.32 17.31 3.44
N PHE A 67 8.67 17.34 2.17
CA PHE A 67 9.22 18.50 1.45
C PHE A 67 8.15 19.39 0.78
N ARG A 68 6.91 18.90 0.65
CA ARG A 68 5.82 19.64 -0.01
C ARG A 68 4.59 19.72 0.91
N PRO A 69 4.30 20.89 1.50
CA PRO A 69 3.14 21.05 2.38
C PRO A 69 1.81 20.75 1.68
N TRP A 70 0.92 20.03 2.37
CA TRP A 70 -0.47 19.90 1.99
C TRP A 70 -1.24 21.17 2.38
N LEU A 71 -1.75 21.88 1.40
CA LEU A 71 -2.38 23.18 1.61
C LEU A 71 -3.93 23.15 1.62
N ASN A 72 -4.54 22.05 1.20
CA ASN A 72 -6.00 21.89 1.26
C ASN A 72 -6.44 21.83 2.74
N PRO A 73 -7.59 22.45 3.12
CA PRO A 73 -8.10 22.40 4.49
C PRO A 73 -8.53 21.01 4.96
N LYS A 74 -8.85 20.09 4.04
CA LYS A 74 -9.27 18.73 4.35
C LYS A 74 -8.06 17.88 4.78
N ALA A 75 -8.14 17.31 5.96
CA ALA A 75 -7.16 16.35 6.45
C ALA A 75 -7.41 14.96 5.86
N ILE A 76 -8.68 14.58 5.68
CA ILE A 76 -9.09 13.38 4.93
C ILE A 76 -9.49 13.84 3.55
N ALA A 77 -8.69 13.51 2.54
CA ALA A 77 -8.83 14.06 1.20
C ALA A 77 -9.45 13.05 0.22
N PRO A 78 -10.25 13.51 -0.76
CA PRO A 78 -10.66 12.72 -1.91
C PRO A 78 -9.45 12.18 -2.70
N GLY A 79 -9.62 11.02 -3.34
CA GLY A 79 -8.55 10.40 -4.11
C GLY A 79 -8.05 11.26 -5.28
N GLU A 80 -8.94 12.02 -5.91
CA GLU A 80 -8.60 12.97 -6.96
C GLU A 80 -7.67 14.08 -6.48
N ASP A 81 -7.96 14.69 -5.33
CA ASP A 81 -7.10 15.74 -4.73
C ASP A 81 -5.69 15.20 -4.44
N ILE A 82 -5.60 13.94 -4.02
CA ILE A 82 -4.31 13.29 -3.74
C ILE A 82 -3.55 13.01 -5.03
N ARG A 83 -4.21 12.49 -6.05
CA ARG A 83 -3.62 12.27 -7.37
C ARG A 83 -3.11 13.58 -7.96
N ASP A 84 -3.91 14.63 -7.89
CA ASP A 84 -3.57 15.94 -8.44
C ASP A 84 -2.39 16.56 -7.67
N TYR A 85 -2.34 16.40 -6.35
CA TYR A 85 -1.20 16.78 -5.53
C TYR A 85 0.10 16.08 -5.96
N ILE A 86 0.07 14.75 -6.17
CA ILE A 86 1.24 13.98 -6.63
C ILE A 86 1.67 14.43 -8.04
N THR A 87 0.70 14.62 -8.93
CA THR A 87 0.94 15.02 -10.32
C THR A 87 1.53 16.43 -10.40
N ALA A 88 1.01 17.38 -9.61
CA ALA A 88 1.54 18.74 -9.56
C ALA A 88 3.01 18.74 -9.13
N ILE A 89 3.37 17.95 -8.11
CA ILE A 89 4.76 17.85 -7.64
C ILE A 89 5.66 17.23 -8.72
N ALA A 90 5.21 16.17 -9.39
CA ALA A 90 5.99 15.55 -10.45
C ALA A 90 6.31 16.52 -11.59
N ARG A 91 5.38 17.42 -11.92
CA ARG A 91 5.55 18.47 -12.94
C ARG A 91 6.46 19.59 -12.46
N GLU A 92 6.18 20.13 -11.28
CA GLU A 92 6.93 21.25 -10.71
C GLU A 92 8.42 20.93 -10.49
N GLU A 93 8.71 19.67 -10.08
CA GLU A 93 10.07 19.18 -9.87
C GLU A 93 10.71 18.59 -11.15
N GLY A 94 10.02 18.65 -12.31
CA GLY A 94 10.52 18.10 -13.58
C GLY A 94 10.62 16.59 -13.64
N ILE A 95 10.03 15.86 -12.68
CA ILE A 95 10.09 14.39 -12.60
C ILE A 95 9.31 13.74 -13.74
N GLU A 96 8.23 14.37 -14.21
CA GLU A 96 7.36 13.83 -15.27
C GLU A 96 8.16 13.49 -16.54
N ALA A 97 9.20 14.24 -16.88
CA ALA A 97 10.07 14.00 -18.02
C ALA A 97 10.88 12.69 -17.94
N HIS A 98 11.03 12.13 -16.76
CA HIS A 98 11.74 10.87 -16.51
C HIS A 98 10.81 9.66 -16.43
N ILE A 99 9.48 9.84 -16.60
CA ILE A 99 8.50 8.77 -16.51
C ILE A 99 8.22 8.18 -17.90
N ARG A 100 8.32 6.87 -18.01
CA ARG A 100 7.87 6.09 -19.15
C ARG A 100 6.58 5.38 -18.79
N PHE A 101 5.49 5.87 -19.32
CA PHE A 101 4.16 5.29 -19.15
C PHE A 101 3.99 4.05 -20.04
N HIS A 102 2.98 3.24 -19.69
CA HIS A 102 2.65 1.99 -20.40
C HIS A 102 3.77 0.93 -20.38
N HIS A 103 4.71 1.00 -19.44
CA HIS A 103 5.80 0.05 -19.30
C HIS A 103 5.57 -0.86 -18.08
N ARG A 104 5.17 -2.09 -18.34
CA ARG A 104 4.99 -3.11 -17.29
C ARG A 104 6.25 -3.97 -17.25
N VAL A 105 6.99 -3.87 -16.16
CA VAL A 105 8.15 -4.73 -15.90
C VAL A 105 7.66 -6.15 -15.65
N GLN A 106 8.27 -7.12 -16.35
CA GLN A 106 7.97 -8.54 -16.23
C GLN A 106 9.08 -9.29 -15.49
N ARG A 107 10.33 -8.90 -15.75
CA ARG A 107 11.50 -9.57 -15.19
C ARG A 107 12.61 -8.58 -14.90
N ALA A 108 13.38 -8.83 -13.85
CA ALA A 108 14.64 -8.14 -13.58
C ALA A 108 15.70 -9.18 -13.21
N ALA A 109 16.81 -9.20 -13.94
CA ALA A 109 17.89 -10.15 -13.81
C ALA A 109 19.19 -9.42 -13.44
N TRP A 110 19.78 -9.79 -12.28
CA TRP A 110 21.08 -9.29 -11.82
C TRP A 110 22.22 -10.13 -12.37
N SER A 111 23.26 -9.46 -12.86
CA SER A 111 24.56 -10.08 -13.20
C SER A 111 25.60 -9.57 -12.21
N SER A 112 26.16 -10.45 -11.37
CA SER A 112 27.26 -10.12 -10.46
C SER A 112 28.56 -9.85 -11.23
N GLN A 113 28.71 -10.44 -12.41
CA GLN A 113 29.86 -10.20 -13.29
C GLN A 113 29.87 -8.79 -13.83
N ASP A 114 28.69 -8.23 -14.18
CA ASP A 114 28.56 -6.88 -14.74
C ASP A 114 28.23 -5.84 -13.66
N ALA A 115 27.80 -6.30 -12.48
CA ALA A 115 27.24 -5.53 -11.38
C ALA A 115 26.10 -4.60 -11.85
N MET A 116 25.12 -5.19 -12.58
CA MET A 116 23.96 -4.47 -13.06
C MET A 116 22.73 -5.34 -13.22
N TRP A 117 21.57 -4.72 -13.20
CA TRP A 117 20.28 -5.29 -13.54
C TRP A 117 19.99 -5.16 -15.03
N THR A 118 19.49 -6.22 -15.64
CA THR A 118 18.78 -6.19 -16.92
C THR A 118 17.28 -6.28 -16.61
N VAL A 119 16.50 -5.32 -17.08
CA VAL A 119 15.08 -5.19 -16.80
C VAL A 119 14.29 -5.33 -18.07
N ASP A 120 13.49 -6.38 -18.16
CA ASP A 120 12.59 -6.65 -19.26
C ASP A 120 11.19 -6.13 -18.94
N ALA A 121 10.69 -5.26 -19.81
CA ALA A 121 9.37 -4.66 -19.70
C ALA A 121 8.58 -4.87 -21.02
N VAL A 122 7.27 -4.86 -20.89
CA VAL A 122 6.35 -4.79 -22.02
C VAL A 122 5.72 -3.40 -22.05
N ARG A 123 5.88 -2.73 -23.18
CA ARG A 123 5.22 -1.49 -23.49
C ARG A 123 3.95 -1.78 -24.30
N GLU A 124 2.83 -1.26 -23.84
CA GLU A 124 1.57 -1.33 -24.57
C GLU A 124 1.31 -0.02 -25.31
N VAL A 125 1.27 -0.09 -26.65
CA VAL A 125 1.00 1.03 -27.55
C VAL A 125 -0.01 0.57 -28.59
N ASP A 126 -1.14 1.29 -28.70
CA ASP A 126 -2.20 0.98 -29.69
C ASP A 126 -2.63 -0.49 -29.71
N HIS A 127 -2.81 -1.07 -28.52
CA HIS A 127 -3.13 -2.50 -28.32
C HIS A 127 -2.05 -3.49 -28.82
N ARG A 128 -0.85 -3.01 -29.12
CA ARG A 128 0.31 -3.85 -29.43
C ARG A 128 1.26 -3.89 -28.25
N GLN A 129 1.84 -5.04 -28.02
CA GLN A 129 2.85 -5.25 -27.00
C GLN A 129 4.23 -5.24 -27.63
N GLU A 130 5.09 -4.35 -27.18
CA GLU A 130 6.48 -4.24 -27.58
C GLU A 130 7.37 -4.61 -26.40
N SER A 131 8.35 -5.48 -26.62
CA SER A 131 9.36 -5.80 -25.61
C SER A 131 10.39 -4.68 -25.54
N VAL A 132 10.68 -4.21 -24.34
CA VAL A 132 11.68 -3.20 -24.03
C VAL A 132 12.62 -3.75 -22.99
N THR A 133 13.93 -3.72 -23.28
CA THR A 133 14.96 -4.12 -22.30
C THR A 133 15.82 -2.91 -21.96
N LEU A 134 16.01 -2.68 -20.66
CA LEU A 134 16.83 -1.61 -20.09
C LEU A 134 17.83 -2.19 -19.10
N THR A 135 18.90 -1.45 -18.83
CA THR A 135 19.84 -1.83 -17.79
C THR A 135 19.95 -0.74 -16.70
N CYS A 136 20.25 -1.15 -15.47
CA CYS A 136 20.51 -0.19 -14.40
C CYS A 136 21.47 -0.74 -13.34
N ASN A 137 22.17 0.18 -12.65
CA ASN A 137 23.04 -0.20 -11.55
C ASN A 137 22.27 -0.52 -10.28
N PHE A 138 21.12 0.12 -10.06
CA PHE A 138 20.28 -0.04 -8.86
C PHE A 138 18.81 -0.09 -9.22
N LEU A 139 18.10 -1.10 -8.75
CA LEU A 139 16.66 -1.26 -8.95
C LEU A 139 15.90 -0.79 -7.70
N PHE A 140 15.03 0.21 -7.87
CA PHE A 140 14.26 0.76 -6.75
C PHE A 140 12.76 0.55 -6.96
N SER A 141 12.21 -0.46 -6.30
CA SER A 141 10.80 -0.80 -6.40
C SER A 141 9.91 0.13 -5.57
N CYS A 142 9.18 0.98 -6.27
CA CYS A 142 8.14 1.87 -5.75
C CYS A 142 6.74 1.48 -6.27
N ALA A 143 6.57 0.24 -6.73
CA ALA A 143 5.37 -0.28 -7.36
C ALA A 143 4.18 -0.50 -6.40
N GLY A 144 4.33 -0.17 -5.11
CA GLY A 144 3.32 -0.48 -4.11
C GLY A 144 3.20 -2.00 -3.88
N TYR A 145 2.04 -2.43 -3.41
CA TYR A 145 1.79 -3.84 -3.12
C TYR A 145 0.42 -4.35 -3.64
N TYR A 146 -0.30 -3.56 -4.41
CA TYR A 146 -1.54 -4.01 -5.04
C TYR A 146 -1.28 -4.57 -6.44
N ARG A 147 -1.93 -5.69 -6.71
CA ARG A 147 -2.07 -6.22 -8.06
C ARG A 147 -3.11 -5.39 -8.80
N TYR A 148 -2.77 -4.87 -10.00
CA TYR A 148 -3.61 -3.89 -10.69
C TYR A 148 -4.61 -4.49 -11.66
N ASP A 149 -4.36 -5.68 -12.17
CA ASP A 149 -5.21 -6.35 -13.17
C ASP A 149 -6.50 -6.92 -12.59
N ALA A 150 -6.51 -7.34 -11.32
CA ALA A 150 -7.73 -7.86 -10.70
C ALA A 150 -7.72 -7.68 -9.17
N GLY A 151 -8.89 -7.38 -8.62
CA GLY A 151 -9.16 -7.49 -7.18
C GLY A 151 -9.44 -8.92 -6.77
N TYR A 152 -9.59 -9.15 -5.47
CA TYR A 152 -9.93 -10.47 -4.96
C TYR A 152 -11.44 -10.70 -5.01
N LEU A 153 -11.86 -11.66 -5.82
CA LEU A 153 -13.23 -12.14 -5.89
C LEU A 153 -13.24 -13.58 -5.40
N PRO A 154 -13.83 -13.89 -4.23
CA PRO A 154 -14.03 -15.27 -3.80
C PRO A 154 -15.08 -15.95 -4.68
N GLU A 155 -15.06 -17.27 -4.70
CA GLU A 155 -16.13 -18.03 -5.32
C GLU A 155 -17.40 -17.90 -4.50
N PHE A 156 -18.43 -17.34 -5.10
CA PHE A 156 -19.76 -17.28 -4.52
C PHE A 156 -20.66 -18.30 -5.21
N PRO A 157 -21.37 -19.17 -4.45
CA PRO A 157 -22.32 -20.13 -5.04
C PRO A 157 -23.37 -19.39 -5.88
N ASP A 158 -23.61 -19.91 -7.06
CA ASP A 158 -24.64 -19.43 -8.00
C ASP A 158 -24.52 -17.96 -8.44
N ILE A 159 -23.38 -17.31 -8.34
CA ILE A 159 -23.22 -15.88 -8.71
C ILE A 159 -23.72 -15.58 -10.14
N ARG A 160 -23.63 -16.55 -11.05
CA ARG A 160 -24.08 -16.39 -12.45
C ARG A 160 -25.60 -16.40 -12.60
N ARG A 161 -26.36 -16.77 -11.58
CA ARG A 161 -27.86 -16.71 -11.58
C ARG A 161 -28.36 -15.30 -11.35
N PHE A 162 -27.55 -14.45 -10.74
CA PHE A 162 -27.95 -13.08 -10.48
C PHE A 162 -28.14 -12.32 -11.79
N GLN A 163 -29.32 -11.74 -11.98
CA GLN A 163 -29.70 -11.02 -13.20
C GLN A 163 -29.30 -9.58 -13.20
N GLY A 164 -28.90 -9.04 -12.03
CA GLY A 164 -28.37 -7.69 -11.90
C GLY A 164 -26.89 -7.61 -12.25
N ARG A 165 -26.30 -6.44 -12.06
CA ARG A 165 -24.89 -6.19 -12.37
C ARG A 165 -24.00 -6.48 -11.15
N VAL A 166 -22.92 -7.27 -11.33
CA VAL A 166 -21.87 -7.49 -10.33
C VAL A 166 -20.67 -6.64 -10.68
N VAL A 167 -20.19 -5.84 -9.71
CA VAL A 167 -19.08 -4.89 -9.92
C VAL A 167 -18.02 -5.09 -8.84
N HIS A 168 -16.74 -5.11 -9.23
CA HIS A 168 -15.63 -5.03 -8.28
C HIS A 168 -15.11 -3.59 -8.20
N PRO A 169 -14.92 -2.99 -7.00
CA PRO A 169 -14.51 -1.58 -6.86
C PRO A 169 -13.22 -1.20 -7.56
N GLN A 170 -12.27 -2.13 -7.71
CA GLN A 170 -11.01 -1.89 -8.41
C GLN A 170 -11.20 -1.66 -9.93
N ALA A 171 -12.27 -2.21 -10.51
CA ALA A 171 -12.65 -2.05 -11.90
C ALA A 171 -14.03 -1.38 -12.00
N TRP A 172 -14.17 -0.23 -11.33
CA TRP A 172 -15.43 0.51 -11.30
C TRP A 172 -15.78 1.05 -12.69
N PRO A 173 -16.93 0.69 -13.27
CA PRO A 173 -17.34 1.21 -14.58
C PRO A 173 -17.73 2.69 -14.46
N GLU A 174 -17.17 3.52 -15.34
CA GLU A 174 -17.45 4.97 -15.34
C GLU A 174 -18.90 5.30 -15.70
N ASP A 175 -19.55 4.43 -16.48
CA ASP A 175 -20.93 4.53 -16.97
C ASP A 175 -21.98 3.84 -16.07
N LEU A 176 -21.61 3.37 -14.89
CA LEU A 176 -22.51 2.66 -14.01
C LEU A 176 -23.63 3.57 -13.48
N ASP A 177 -24.84 3.42 -14.02
CA ASP A 177 -26.04 4.03 -13.46
C ASP A 177 -26.57 3.24 -12.25
N TYR A 178 -26.44 3.85 -11.09
CA TYR A 178 -26.97 3.33 -9.82
C TYR A 178 -28.00 4.25 -9.17
N ALA A 179 -28.47 5.28 -9.88
CA ALA A 179 -29.47 6.19 -9.37
C ALA A 179 -30.78 5.43 -9.06
N ARG A 180 -31.29 5.62 -7.84
CA ARG A 180 -32.52 4.95 -7.34
C ARG A 180 -32.49 3.42 -7.33
N LYS A 181 -31.33 2.77 -7.57
CA LYS A 181 -31.13 1.32 -7.52
C LYS A 181 -30.92 0.84 -6.09
N ARG A 182 -31.35 -0.40 -5.81
CA ARG A 182 -30.98 -1.12 -4.59
C ARG A 182 -29.62 -1.75 -4.78
N MET A 183 -28.70 -1.46 -3.87
CA MET A 183 -27.35 -1.94 -3.97
C MET A 183 -26.94 -2.77 -2.76
N ILE A 184 -26.23 -3.85 -2.98
CA ILE A 184 -25.54 -4.60 -1.91
C ILE A 184 -24.05 -4.41 -2.08
N ILE A 185 -23.36 -4.00 -1.00
CA ILE A 185 -21.90 -3.97 -0.91
C ILE A 185 -21.46 -5.16 -0.06
N ILE A 186 -20.82 -6.16 -0.67
CA ILE A 186 -20.29 -7.32 0.06
C ILE A 186 -18.91 -7.00 0.60
N GLY A 187 -18.79 -6.90 1.92
CA GLY A 187 -17.56 -6.60 2.64
C GLY A 187 -17.73 -5.52 3.70
N SER A 188 -16.76 -5.41 4.61
CA SER A 188 -16.73 -4.41 5.70
C SER A 188 -15.39 -3.68 5.80
N GLY A 189 -14.52 -3.83 4.81
CA GLY A 189 -13.23 -3.13 4.76
C GLY A 189 -13.35 -1.66 4.37
N ALA A 190 -12.21 -0.96 4.30
CA ALA A 190 -12.15 0.47 3.98
C ALA A 190 -12.92 0.84 2.70
N THR A 191 -12.87 0.01 1.67
CA THR A 191 -13.60 0.22 0.41
C THR A 191 -15.12 0.21 0.61
N ALA A 192 -15.66 -0.77 1.33
CA ALA A 192 -17.10 -0.86 1.60
C ALA A 192 -17.58 0.32 2.45
N VAL A 193 -16.82 0.66 3.50
CA VAL A 193 -17.11 1.78 4.41
C VAL A 193 -17.06 3.13 3.69
N THR A 194 -16.22 3.25 2.67
CA THR A 194 -16.10 4.46 1.85
C THR A 194 -17.22 4.57 0.80
N LEU A 195 -17.55 3.45 0.16
CA LEU A 195 -18.59 3.38 -0.87
C LEU A 195 -19.99 3.67 -0.33
N LEU A 196 -20.34 3.12 0.83
CA LEU A 196 -21.70 3.19 1.38
C LEU A 196 -22.23 4.64 1.45
N PRO A 197 -21.57 5.60 2.11
CA PRO A 197 -22.09 6.96 2.20
C PRO A 197 -22.08 7.68 0.84
N ALA A 198 -21.17 7.35 -0.05
CA ALA A 198 -21.10 7.96 -1.37
C ALA A 198 -22.27 7.50 -2.26
N LEU A 199 -22.53 6.19 -2.31
CA LEU A 199 -23.63 5.59 -3.08
C LEU A 199 -24.99 5.98 -2.51
N ALA A 200 -25.13 6.05 -1.18
CA ALA A 200 -26.37 6.40 -0.50
C ALA A 200 -26.86 7.83 -0.80
N LYS A 201 -26.07 8.65 -1.48
CA LYS A 201 -26.51 10.00 -1.93
C LYS A 201 -27.51 9.93 -3.08
N THR A 202 -27.38 8.92 -3.95
CA THR A 202 -28.15 8.82 -5.20
C THR A 202 -28.85 7.47 -5.41
N ALA A 203 -28.32 6.39 -4.85
CA ALA A 203 -28.96 5.08 -4.87
C ALA A 203 -30.31 5.11 -4.12
N GLY A 204 -31.20 4.19 -4.45
CA GLY A 204 -32.47 4.03 -3.76
C GLY A 204 -32.26 3.51 -2.32
N HIS A 205 -31.42 2.52 -2.15
CA HIS A 205 -30.95 2.02 -0.85
C HIS A 205 -29.64 1.26 -1.00
N VAL A 206 -28.75 1.37 0.01
CA VAL A 206 -27.46 0.67 0.03
C VAL A 206 -27.36 -0.23 1.25
N THR A 207 -27.24 -1.54 1.04
CA THR A 207 -27.02 -2.51 2.11
C THR A 207 -25.55 -2.94 2.14
N MET A 208 -24.85 -2.68 3.25
CA MET A 208 -23.54 -3.27 3.48
C MET A 208 -23.71 -4.67 4.09
N LEU A 209 -23.41 -5.70 3.31
CA LEU A 209 -23.42 -7.08 3.78
C LEU A 209 -22.04 -7.50 4.22
N GLN A 210 -21.89 -7.82 5.50
CA GLN A 210 -20.63 -8.23 6.10
C GLN A 210 -20.73 -9.60 6.76
N ARG A 211 -19.66 -10.39 6.67
CA ARG A 211 -19.55 -11.67 7.39
C ARG A 211 -19.24 -11.45 8.87
N SER A 212 -18.45 -10.44 9.17
CA SER A 212 -18.03 -10.04 10.51
C SER A 212 -17.86 -8.52 10.59
N PRO A 213 -18.18 -7.90 11.73
CA PRO A 213 -18.03 -6.48 11.94
C PRO A 213 -16.57 -6.00 11.82
N THR A 214 -16.41 -4.70 11.50
CA THR A 214 -15.13 -3.99 11.54
C THR A 214 -15.22 -2.77 12.46
N TYR A 215 -14.07 -2.28 12.95
CA TYR A 215 -14.02 -1.03 13.68
C TYR A 215 -14.17 0.15 12.74
N ILE A 216 -15.13 1.02 13.02
CA ILE A 216 -15.35 2.28 12.30
C ILE A 216 -15.25 3.43 13.30
N ALA A 217 -14.45 4.43 12.97
CA ALA A 217 -14.25 5.61 13.79
C ALA A 217 -14.54 6.89 13.02
N SER A 218 -15.45 7.70 13.56
CA SER A 218 -15.72 9.04 13.05
C SER A 218 -14.59 10.00 13.43
N ARG A 219 -14.17 10.83 12.48
CA ARG A 219 -13.21 11.92 12.66
C ARG A 219 -13.62 13.14 11.85
N PRO A 220 -13.30 14.35 12.31
CA PRO A 220 -13.49 15.54 11.48
C PRO A 220 -12.73 15.43 10.15
N GLU A 221 -13.39 15.81 9.06
CA GLU A 221 -12.75 15.91 7.74
C GLU A 221 -11.60 16.92 7.74
N GLN A 222 -11.77 18.00 8.49
CA GLN A 222 -10.78 19.07 8.63
C GLN A 222 -10.07 19.02 9.99
N ASP A 223 -8.77 19.29 9.99
CA ASP A 223 -7.99 19.46 11.22
C ASP A 223 -8.01 20.94 11.65
N ALA A 224 -8.85 21.26 12.62
CA ALA A 224 -9.02 22.65 13.10
C ALA A 224 -7.71 23.24 13.64
N ILE A 225 -6.86 22.43 14.29
CA ILE A 225 -5.56 22.89 14.81
C ILE A 225 -4.63 23.22 13.64
N ALA A 226 -4.52 22.32 12.66
CA ALA A 226 -3.70 22.56 11.48
C ALA A 226 -4.17 23.80 10.70
N ASN A 227 -5.49 23.96 10.55
CA ASN A 227 -6.08 25.12 9.90
C ASN A 227 -5.80 26.43 10.65
N ARG A 228 -5.79 26.38 12.00
CA ARG A 228 -5.41 27.55 12.82
C ARG A 228 -3.91 27.86 12.70
N LEU A 229 -3.05 26.84 12.75
CA LEU A 229 -1.59 27.02 12.60
C LEU A 229 -1.24 27.67 11.25
N ARG A 230 -1.91 27.29 10.16
CA ARG A 230 -1.69 27.88 8.83
C ARG A 230 -2.07 29.36 8.72
N ARG A 231 -2.96 29.84 9.58
CA ARG A 231 -3.33 31.28 9.64
C ARG A 231 -2.29 32.10 10.42
N LEU A 232 -1.53 31.45 11.30
CA LEU A 232 -0.63 32.12 12.24
C LEU A 232 0.84 31.97 11.87
N LEU A 233 1.22 30.94 11.11
CA LEU A 233 2.60 30.57 10.81
C LEU A 233 2.83 30.41 9.30
N PRO A 234 4.06 30.58 8.81
CA PRO A 234 4.44 30.21 7.46
C PRO A 234 4.07 28.75 7.15
N ALA A 235 3.66 28.47 5.90
CA ALA A 235 3.09 27.19 5.49
C ALA A 235 3.98 25.98 5.89
N ALA A 236 5.30 26.07 5.71
CA ALA A 236 6.24 25.01 6.04
C ALA A 236 6.24 24.67 7.55
N TRP A 237 6.24 25.70 8.41
CA TRP A 237 6.22 25.52 9.88
C TRP A 237 4.86 24.96 10.34
N ALA A 238 3.77 25.51 9.83
CA ALA A 238 2.43 25.03 10.14
C ALA A 238 2.26 23.55 9.74
N TYR A 239 2.77 23.19 8.56
CA TYR A 239 2.74 21.82 8.07
C TYR A 239 3.60 20.88 8.94
N ALA A 240 4.84 21.26 9.24
CA ALA A 240 5.75 20.45 10.08
C ALA A 240 5.15 20.20 11.47
N LEU A 241 4.62 21.22 12.13
CA LEU A 241 3.98 21.09 13.44
C LEU A 241 2.73 20.21 13.39
N SER A 242 1.89 20.36 12.37
CA SER A 242 0.69 19.53 12.17
C SER A 242 1.09 18.07 11.92
N ARG A 243 2.10 17.83 11.09
CA ARG A 243 2.64 16.50 10.80
C ARG A 243 3.13 15.82 12.08
N TRP A 244 3.98 16.48 12.88
CA TRP A 244 4.51 15.90 14.11
C TRP A 244 3.43 15.69 15.18
N LYS A 245 2.48 16.61 15.31
CA LYS A 245 1.28 16.44 16.17
C LYS A 245 0.53 15.17 15.78
N ASN A 246 0.25 14.96 14.49
CA ASN A 246 -0.50 13.80 14.01
C ASN A 246 0.30 12.50 14.15
N VAL A 247 1.62 12.51 13.87
CA VAL A 247 2.51 11.38 14.15
C VAL A 247 2.46 10.98 15.63
N ALA A 248 2.62 11.97 16.52
CA ALA A 248 2.59 11.73 17.97
C ALA A 248 1.23 11.17 18.42
N TYR A 249 0.13 11.76 17.93
CA TYR A 249 -1.22 11.32 18.25
C TYR A 249 -1.48 9.88 17.75
N MET A 250 -1.15 9.56 16.50
CA MET A 250 -1.36 8.21 15.96
C MET A 250 -0.50 7.17 16.67
N THR A 251 0.75 7.52 16.97
CA THR A 251 1.66 6.65 17.74
C THR A 251 1.09 6.40 19.14
N TYR A 252 0.63 7.45 19.81
CA TYR A 252 0.02 7.31 21.15
C TYR A 252 -1.23 6.42 21.12
N VAL A 253 -2.16 6.67 20.21
CA VAL A 253 -3.40 5.88 20.09
C VAL A 253 -3.09 4.41 19.74
N TYR A 254 -2.12 4.17 18.87
CA TYR A 254 -1.69 2.80 18.55
C TYR A 254 -1.08 2.10 19.77
N GLN A 255 -0.17 2.75 20.52
CA GLN A 255 0.43 2.18 21.72
C GLN A 255 -0.62 1.93 22.83
N LEU A 256 -1.57 2.84 22.96
CA LEU A 256 -2.69 2.67 23.88
C LEU A 256 -3.52 1.43 23.52
N ALA A 257 -3.81 1.23 22.24
CA ALA A 257 -4.54 0.06 21.78
C ALA A 257 -3.77 -1.26 21.98
N GLN A 258 -2.45 -1.23 21.81
CA GLN A 258 -1.60 -2.40 22.08
C GLN A 258 -1.52 -2.74 23.58
N ARG A 259 -1.50 -1.72 24.46
CA ARG A 259 -1.36 -1.89 25.90
C ARG A 259 -2.69 -2.17 26.61
N PHE A 260 -3.76 -1.54 26.13
CA PHE A 260 -5.10 -1.58 26.73
C PHE A 260 -6.17 -1.85 25.66
N PRO A 261 -6.14 -3.01 24.97
CA PRO A 261 -7.00 -3.28 23.83
C PRO A 261 -8.50 -3.22 24.18
N ASN A 262 -8.91 -3.77 25.31
CA ASN A 262 -10.32 -3.76 25.75
C ASN A 262 -10.84 -2.34 26.00
N PHE A 263 -10.04 -1.49 26.63
CA PHE A 263 -10.41 -0.10 26.87
C PHE A 263 -10.65 0.65 25.55
N VAL A 264 -9.75 0.48 24.58
CA VAL A 264 -9.89 1.13 23.26
C VAL A 264 -11.06 0.53 22.48
N LYS A 265 -11.25 -0.78 22.55
CA LYS A 265 -12.43 -1.48 21.96
C LYS A 265 -13.74 -0.89 22.47
N GLU A 266 -13.90 -0.82 23.79
CA GLU A 266 -15.10 -0.28 24.42
C GLU A 266 -15.32 1.20 24.06
N ALA A 267 -14.24 2.00 24.03
CA ALA A 267 -14.31 3.41 23.65
C ALA A 267 -14.79 3.59 22.20
N LEU A 268 -14.30 2.75 21.25
CA LEU A 268 -14.74 2.77 19.86
C LEU A 268 -16.22 2.36 19.72
N ILE A 269 -16.63 1.27 20.38
CA ILE A 269 -18.02 0.79 20.32
C ILE A 269 -18.99 1.81 20.96
N ARG A 270 -18.58 2.45 22.07
CA ARG A 270 -19.37 3.50 22.72
C ARG A 270 -19.61 4.69 21.79
N LYS A 271 -18.59 5.09 21.00
CA LYS A 271 -18.74 6.15 20.00
C LYS A 271 -19.75 5.76 18.92
N VAL A 272 -19.70 4.52 18.42
CA VAL A 272 -20.67 4.04 17.44
C VAL A 272 -22.09 4.05 18.01
N ARG A 273 -22.28 3.64 19.27
CA ARG A 273 -23.60 3.73 19.95
C ARG A 273 -24.09 5.16 20.07
N ALA A 274 -23.19 6.10 20.36
CA ALA A 274 -23.54 7.52 20.41
C ALA A 274 -23.95 8.07 19.05
N GLU A 275 -23.34 7.60 17.97
CA GLU A 275 -23.68 7.98 16.60
C GLU A 275 -25.02 7.41 16.13
N LEU A 276 -25.30 6.12 16.38
CA LEU A 276 -26.48 5.42 15.84
C LEU A 276 -27.69 5.44 16.78
N GLY A 277 -27.48 5.76 18.05
CA GLY A 277 -28.55 5.77 19.06
C GLY A 277 -28.77 4.41 19.76
N PRO A 278 -29.58 4.40 20.82
CA PRO A 278 -29.73 3.23 21.71
C PRO A 278 -30.52 2.07 21.09
N THR A 279 -31.33 2.32 20.08
CA THR A 279 -32.19 1.31 19.44
C THR A 279 -31.50 0.50 18.35
N TYR A 280 -30.30 0.93 17.91
CA TYR A 280 -29.57 0.24 16.88
C TYR A 280 -28.79 -0.94 17.45
N ASP A 281 -28.82 -2.10 16.77
CA ASP A 281 -28.08 -3.30 17.20
C ASP A 281 -26.56 -3.18 16.89
N VAL A 282 -25.87 -2.40 17.73
CA VAL A 282 -24.42 -2.22 17.65
C VAL A 282 -23.68 -3.51 18.03
N ALA A 283 -24.30 -4.38 18.84
CA ALA A 283 -23.67 -5.62 19.27
C ALA A 283 -23.42 -6.55 18.08
N THR A 284 -24.43 -6.75 17.22
CA THR A 284 -24.33 -7.60 16.04
C THR A 284 -23.52 -6.96 14.91
N HIS A 285 -23.72 -5.64 14.68
CA HIS A 285 -23.21 -5.03 13.43
C HIS A 285 -21.90 -4.27 13.57
N PHE A 286 -21.50 -3.88 14.79
CA PHE A 286 -20.33 -3.02 15.02
C PHE A 286 -19.44 -3.45 16.17
N THR A 287 -19.54 -4.71 16.62
CA THR A 287 -18.69 -5.25 17.69
C THR A 287 -17.78 -6.35 17.15
N PRO A 288 -16.58 -6.01 16.64
CA PRO A 288 -15.63 -7.00 16.15
C PRO A 288 -15.16 -7.97 17.24
N SER A 289 -14.89 -9.22 16.84
CA SER A 289 -14.32 -10.23 17.74
C SER A 289 -12.83 -10.06 18.02
N TYR A 290 -12.13 -9.30 17.16
CA TYR A 290 -10.68 -9.04 17.24
C TYR A 290 -10.37 -7.71 17.94
N ASN A 291 -9.10 -7.49 18.28
CA ASN A 291 -8.68 -6.23 18.93
C ASN A 291 -8.43 -5.10 17.93
N PRO A 292 -8.54 -3.83 18.34
CA PRO A 292 -8.20 -2.70 17.49
C PRO A 292 -6.76 -2.83 16.94
N TRP A 293 -6.59 -2.55 15.62
CA TRP A 293 -5.35 -2.72 14.83
C TRP A 293 -4.88 -4.15 14.57
N GLU A 294 -5.57 -5.19 15.00
CA GLU A 294 -5.38 -6.54 14.44
C GLU A 294 -5.93 -6.66 13.01
N GLN A 295 -6.89 -5.79 12.66
CA GLN A 295 -7.32 -5.51 11.29
C GLN A 295 -7.43 -3.99 11.08
N ARG A 296 -7.75 -3.57 9.86
CA ARG A 296 -7.87 -2.15 9.54
C ARG A 296 -8.98 -1.49 10.38
N LEU A 297 -8.66 -0.37 11.01
CA LEU A 297 -9.64 0.52 11.58
C LEU A 297 -10.06 1.51 10.49
N CYS A 298 -11.34 1.52 10.12
CA CYS A 298 -11.85 2.36 9.06
C CYS A 298 -12.21 3.75 9.61
N LEU A 299 -11.70 4.81 8.97
CA LEU A 299 -12.03 6.18 9.32
C LEU A 299 -13.14 6.71 8.42
N VAL A 300 -14.11 7.41 9.04
CA VAL A 300 -15.20 8.08 8.34
C VAL A 300 -15.22 9.57 8.68
N PRO A 301 -15.10 10.47 7.67
CA PRO A 301 -15.10 11.90 7.90
C PRO A 301 -16.49 12.36 8.35
N ASP A 302 -16.52 13.18 9.40
CA ASP A 302 -17.73 13.79 9.97
C ASP A 302 -18.90 12.81 10.22
N GLY A 303 -18.59 11.50 10.35
CA GLY A 303 -19.59 10.47 10.58
C GLY A 303 -20.52 10.18 9.39
N ASP A 304 -20.13 10.50 8.16
CA ASP A 304 -20.94 10.38 6.94
C ASP A 304 -21.57 8.99 6.77
N PHE A 305 -20.84 7.94 7.14
CA PHE A 305 -21.33 6.56 7.14
C PHE A 305 -22.53 6.37 8.08
N PHE A 306 -22.43 6.86 9.30
CA PHE A 306 -23.50 6.76 10.29
C PHE A 306 -24.69 7.66 9.95
N GLN A 307 -24.42 8.81 9.33
CA GLN A 307 -25.48 9.71 8.86
C GLN A 307 -26.31 9.06 7.75
N ALA A 308 -25.69 8.30 6.82
CA ALA A 308 -26.41 7.58 5.79
C ALA A 308 -27.37 6.51 6.38
N ILE A 309 -26.93 5.82 7.43
CA ILE A 309 -27.75 4.82 8.15
C ILE A 309 -28.90 5.51 8.91
N LYS A 310 -28.64 6.57 9.67
CA LYS A 310 -29.68 7.31 10.41
C LYS A 310 -30.75 7.92 9.49
N ALA A 311 -30.34 8.30 8.28
CA ALA A 311 -31.26 8.82 7.28
C ALA A 311 -32.10 7.73 6.58
N GLY A 312 -31.95 6.44 6.94
CA GLY A 312 -32.66 5.32 6.32
C GLY A 312 -32.21 5.02 4.89
N ARG A 313 -31.14 5.66 4.39
CA ARG A 313 -30.64 5.47 3.03
C ARG A 313 -29.65 4.31 2.90
N ALA A 314 -29.15 3.83 4.02
CA ALA A 314 -28.27 2.68 4.07
C ALA A 314 -28.58 1.79 5.28
N SER A 315 -28.21 0.52 5.18
CA SER A 315 -28.31 -0.47 6.25
C SER A 315 -27.06 -1.35 6.31
N VAL A 316 -26.84 -2.00 7.45
CA VAL A 316 -25.80 -2.99 7.64
C VAL A 316 -26.44 -4.31 8.00
N VAL A 317 -26.09 -5.36 7.28
CA VAL A 317 -26.51 -6.74 7.55
C VAL A 317 -25.28 -7.58 7.84
N THR A 318 -25.33 -8.32 8.95
CA THR A 318 -24.26 -9.24 9.33
C THR A 318 -24.74 -10.68 9.16
N GLY A 319 -24.16 -11.39 8.19
CA GLY A 319 -24.55 -12.74 7.86
C GLY A 319 -23.63 -13.39 6.84
N GLN A 320 -23.70 -14.72 6.75
CA GLN A 320 -22.95 -15.48 5.77
C GLN A 320 -23.81 -15.71 4.53
N ILE A 321 -23.22 -15.52 3.36
CA ILE A 321 -23.86 -15.79 2.07
C ILE A 321 -24.01 -17.30 1.91
N GLU A 322 -25.23 -17.77 1.66
CA GLU A 322 -25.52 -19.14 1.22
C GLU A 322 -25.26 -19.24 -0.28
N ARG A 323 -25.93 -18.40 -1.07
CA ARG A 323 -25.83 -18.37 -2.54
C ARG A 323 -26.37 -17.07 -3.11
N PHE A 324 -26.09 -16.83 -4.37
CA PHE A 324 -26.78 -15.82 -5.16
C PHE A 324 -28.11 -16.38 -5.69
N THR A 325 -29.09 -15.50 -5.81
CA THR A 325 -30.38 -15.77 -6.45
C THR A 325 -30.51 -14.89 -7.70
N GLU A 326 -31.59 -15.05 -8.45
CA GLU A 326 -31.87 -14.19 -9.60
C GLU A 326 -32.04 -12.73 -9.21
N LYS A 327 -32.54 -12.46 -7.99
CA LYS A 327 -32.90 -11.11 -7.51
C LYS A 327 -31.90 -10.52 -6.50
N GLY A 328 -30.91 -11.29 -6.03
CA GLY A 328 -30.01 -10.79 -4.99
C GLY A 328 -29.15 -11.87 -4.34
N VAL A 329 -29.06 -11.82 -3.02
CA VAL A 329 -28.19 -12.68 -2.22
C VAL A 329 -28.99 -13.32 -1.08
N ARG A 330 -28.97 -14.64 -1.00
CA ARG A 330 -29.57 -15.42 0.09
C ARG A 330 -28.54 -15.70 1.15
N LEU A 331 -28.90 -15.44 2.40
CA LEU A 331 -28.07 -15.70 3.56
C LEU A 331 -28.34 -17.09 4.14
N GLN A 332 -27.40 -17.63 4.91
CA GLN A 332 -27.57 -18.90 5.64
C GLN A 332 -28.72 -18.84 6.69
N SER A 333 -29.11 -17.64 7.12
CA SER A 333 -30.31 -17.44 7.96
C SER A 333 -31.62 -17.71 7.24
N GLY A 334 -31.61 -17.87 5.92
CA GLY A 334 -32.78 -17.96 5.07
C GLY A 334 -33.29 -16.61 4.55
N GLU A 335 -32.79 -15.49 5.05
CA GLU A 335 -33.12 -14.14 4.59
C GLU A 335 -32.57 -13.93 3.16
N GLU A 336 -33.38 -13.28 2.32
CA GLU A 336 -33.01 -12.90 0.96
C GLU A 336 -32.89 -11.36 0.86
N LEU A 337 -31.71 -10.89 0.49
CA LEU A 337 -31.44 -9.47 0.25
C LEU A 337 -31.58 -9.21 -1.26
N GLU A 338 -32.57 -8.40 -1.63
CA GLU A 338 -32.78 -8.03 -3.03
C GLU A 338 -31.90 -6.87 -3.44
N ALA A 339 -31.35 -6.92 -4.65
CA ALA A 339 -30.53 -5.87 -5.23
C ALA A 339 -30.63 -5.81 -6.74
N ASP A 340 -30.43 -4.63 -7.30
CA ASP A 340 -30.24 -4.40 -8.74
C ASP A 340 -28.75 -4.47 -9.10
N ILE A 341 -27.88 -4.12 -8.14
CA ILE A 341 -26.42 -4.11 -8.31
C ILE A 341 -25.77 -4.69 -7.05
N VAL A 342 -24.81 -5.60 -7.26
CA VAL A 342 -23.98 -6.14 -6.19
C VAL A 342 -22.53 -5.67 -6.39
N VAL A 343 -21.96 -5.02 -5.37
CA VAL A 343 -20.58 -4.56 -5.34
C VAL A 343 -19.74 -5.50 -4.47
N THR A 344 -18.78 -6.19 -5.07
CA THR A 344 -17.92 -7.14 -4.36
C THR A 344 -16.69 -6.45 -3.78
N ALA A 345 -16.87 -5.74 -2.65
CA ALA A 345 -15.79 -5.10 -1.91
C ALA A 345 -15.01 -6.12 -1.04
N THR A 346 -14.67 -7.26 -1.62
CA THR A 346 -14.17 -8.48 -0.95
C THR A 346 -12.65 -8.48 -0.76
N GLY A 347 -11.99 -7.40 -1.12
CA GLY A 347 -10.58 -7.16 -0.88
C GLY A 347 -9.73 -7.16 -2.15
N LEU A 348 -8.43 -7.11 -1.93
CA LEU A 348 -7.42 -6.92 -2.97
C LEU A 348 -6.49 -8.12 -3.04
N VAL A 349 -5.83 -8.28 -4.18
CA VAL A 349 -4.70 -9.20 -4.34
C VAL A 349 -3.42 -8.39 -4.17
N LEU A 350 -2.50 -8.93 -3.38
CA LEU A 350 -1.21 -8.28 -3.12
C LEU A 350 -0.09 -8.98 -3.86
N GLN A 351 0.89 -8.20 -4.28
CA GLN A 351 2.11 -8.67 -4.93
C GLN A 351 3.30 -7.78 -4.56
N MET A 352 4.51 -8.31 -4.64
CA MET A 352 5.75 -7.55 -4.46
C MET A 352 6.32 -7.14 -5.83
N PHE A 353 7.13 -6.09 -5.84
CA PHE A 353 7.92 -5.64 -7.01
C PHE A 353 7.09 -5.43 -8.29
N GLY A 354 5.80 -5.06 -8.16
CA GLY A 354 4.92 -4.92 -9.32
C GLY A 354 4.58 -6.23 -10.03
N GLY A 355 4.91 -7.38 -9.43
CA GLY A 355 4.73 -8.71 -10.01
C GLY A 355 5.86 -9.15 -10.95
N ALA A 356 6.99 -8.43 -10.97
CA ALA A 356 8.16 -8.81 -11.75
C ALA A 356 8.85 -10.03 -11.14
N ASP A 357 9.28 -10.96 -12.01
CA ASP A 357 10.18 -12.06 -11.64
C ASP A 357 11.59 -11.50 -11.39
N LEU A 358 12.24 -11.96 -10.34
CA LEU A 358 13.60 -11.57 -9.97
C LEU A 358 14.55 -12.75 -10.16
N ASP A 359 15.69 -12.50 -10.83
CA ASP A 359 16.77 -13.45 -10.98
C ASP A 359 18.10 -12.84 -10.48
N VAL A 360 18.95 -13.66 -9.89
CA VAL A 360 20.32 -13.31 -9.53
C VAL A 360 21.25 -14.37 -10.09
N ASP A 361 22.15 -13.97 -11.00
CA ASP A 361 23.13 -14.84 -11.66
C ASP A 361 22.48 -16.09 -12.32
N GLY A 362 21.31 -15.89 -12.95
CA GLY A 362 20.55 -16.97 -13.62
C GLY A 362 19.67 -17.79 -12.69
N CYS A 363 19.71 -17.55 -11.37
CA CYS A 363 18.87 -18.24 -10.40
C CYS A 363 17.65 -17.40 -10.02
N ARG A 364 16.45 -17.97 -10.14
CA ARG A 364 15.21 -17.32 -9.73
C ARG A 364 15.19 -17.07 -8.22
N VAL A 365 14.83 -15.86 -7.81
CA VAL A 365 14.75 -15.48 -6.41
C VAL A 365 13.36 -15.82 -5.84
N ASP A 366 13.31 -16.76 -4.91
CA ASP A 366 12.13 -16.95 -4.07
C ASP A 366 12.19 -15.98 -2.88
N VAL A 367 11.49 -14.86 -3.02
CA VAL A 367 11.45 -13.79 -2.00
C VAL A 367 10.88 -14.31 -0.66
N SER A 368 10.01 -15.33 -0.68
CA SER A 368 9.40 -15.90 0.52
C SER A 368 10.38 -16.60 1.45
N GLN A 369 11.54 -17.00 0.92
CA GLN A 369 12.63 -17.63 1.69
C GLN A 369 13.66 -16.60 2.19
N LYS A 370 13.52 -15.34 1.83
CA LYS A 370 14.49 -14.29 2.13
C LYS A 370 14.09 -13.47 3.35
N LEU A 371 15.09 -12.82 3.96
CA LEU A 371 14.88 -11.89 5.07
C LEU A 371 14.83 -10.43 4.58
N ALA A 372 13.96 -9.65 5.20
CA ALA A 372 13.90 -8.22 4.96
C ALA A 372 14.96 -7.48 5.79
N TYR A 373 15.89 -6.82 5.13
CA TYR A 373 16.86 -5.93 5.77
C TYR A 373 16.23 -4.55 5.99
N LYS A 374 16.03 -4.17 7.25
CA LYS A 374 15.39 -2.91 7.69
C LYS A 374 14.00 -2.65 7.06
N GLY A 375 13.37 -3.67 6.45
CA GLY A 375 12.15 -3.51 5.66
C GLY A 375 12.34 -2.73 4.36
N VAL A 376 13.58 -2.65 3.83
CA VAL A 376 13.97 -1.89 2.64
C VAL A 376 14.56 -2.79 1.56
N MET A 377 15.47 -3.68 1.92
CA MET A 377 16.15 -4.59 0.98
C MET A 377 15.84 -6.04 1.34
N VAL A 378 16.15 -6.94 0.43
CA VAL A 378 15.95 -8.39 0.57
C VAL A 378 17.30 -9.08 0.68
N SER A 379 17.45 -10.04 1.61
CA SER A 379 18.72 -10.78 1.78
C SER A 379 19.12 -11.49 0.49
N ASP A 380 20.41 -11.48 0.20
CA ASP A 380 21.06 -12.10 -0.95
C ASP A 380 20.63 -11.57 -2.33
N VAL A 381 19.92 -10.44 -2.38
CA VAL A 381 19.56 -9.76 -3.62
C VAL A 381 20.34 -8.46 -3.71
N PRO A 382 21.27 -8.36 -4.67
CA PRO A 382 22.13 -7.18 -4.81
C PRO A 382 21.35 -5.97 -5.33
N ASN A 383 21.74 -4.77 -4.94
CA ASN A 383 21.31 -3.47 -5.49
C ASN A 383 19.79 -3.35 -5.72
N LEU A 384 19.00 -3.96 -4.85
CA LEU A 384 17.53 -3.88 -4.88
C LEU A 384 17.03 -3.26 -3.57
N ALA A 385 16.24 -2.20 -3.69
CA ALA A 385 15.45 -1.67 -2.58
C ALA A 385 13.97 -1.63 -2.94
N GLY A 386 13.10 -1.72 -1.93
CA GLY A 386 11.65 -1.64 -2.10
C GLY A 386 11.00 -0.75 -1.05
N VAL A 387 9.97 0.00 -1.44
CA VAL A 387 9.16 0.78 -0.52
C VAL A 387 7.97 -0.03 -0.07
N PHE A 388 7.90 -0.24 1.23
CA PHE A 388 6.73 -0.79 1.90
C PHE A 388 6.39 0.09 3.11
N GLY A 389 5.19 0.66 3.13
CA GLY A 389 4.75 1.61 4.15
C GLY A 389 4.37 0.97 5.48
N TYR A 390 3.73 1.76 6.35
CA TYR A 390 3.18 1.27 7.59
C TYR A 390 1.77 0.70 7.41
N ILE A 391 1.42 -0.28 8.24
CA ILE A 391 0.05 -0.77 8.35
C ILE A 391 -0.76 0.04 9.38
N ASN A 392 -0.09 0.72 10.31
CA ASN A 392 -0.65 1.48 11.43
C ASN A 392 -0.44 2.99 11.31
N ASN A 393 0.17 3.46 10.24
CA ASN A 393 0.49 4.86 9.98
C ASN A 393 0.42 5.16 8.48
N SER A 394 0.56 6.46 8.12
CA SER A 394 0.60 6.87 6.73
C SER A 394 1.79 6.28 5.98
N TRP A 395 1.54 5.88 4.74
CA TRP A 395 2.50 5.24 3.85
C TRP A 395 3.77 6.08 3.64
N THR A 396 3.60 7.36 3.38
CA THR A 396 4.68 8.29 3.00
C THR A 396 5.69 8.52 4.12
N LEU A 397 5.28 8.37 5.38
CA LEU A 397 6.21 8.43 6.50
C LEU A 397 7.35 7.42 6.39
N LYS A 398 7.05 6.22 5.90
CA LYS A 398 8.06 5.17 5.68
C LYS A 398 8.77 5.36 4.35
N ALA A 399 8.04 5.75 3.29
CA ALA A 399 8.59 5.99 1.96
C ALA A 399 9.71 7.03 1.99
N ASP A 400 9.46 8.18 2.62
CA ASP A 400 10.42 9.28 2.81
C ASP A 400 11.71 8.81 3.51
N LEU A 401 11.59 7.98 4.56
CA LEU A 401 12.76 7.41 5.25
C LEU A 401 13.53 6.42 4.37
N ILE A 402 12.83 5.60 3.59
CA ILE A 402 13.46 4.63 2.69
C ILE A 402 14.17 5.37 1.56
N CYS A 403 13.54 6.37 0.94
CA CYS A 403 14.16 7.17 -0.12
C CYS A 403 15.42 7.87 0.36
N SER A 404 15.38 8.48 1.56
CA SER A 404 16.56 9.05 2.21
C SER A 404 17.66 8.02 2.48
N PHE A 405 17.28 6.81 2.94
CA PHE A 405 18.25 5.72 3.17
C PHE A 405 18.91 5.26 1.87
N VAL A 406 18.12 5.07 0.79
CA VAL A 406 18.64 4.65 -0.52
C VAL A 406 19.62 5.69 -1.07
N CYS A 407 19.31 6.98 -1.01
CA CYS A 407 20.24 8.02 -1.45
C CYS A 407 21.56 8.01 -0.64
N ARG A 408 21.48 7.84 0.68
CA ARG A 408 22.67 7.69 1.53
C ARG A 408 23.49 6.45 1.16
N LEU A 409 22.81 5.35 0.82
CA LEU A 409 23.45 4.11 0.40
C LEU A 409 24.18 4.29 -0.94
N LEU A 410 23.53 4.87 -1.95
CA LEU A 410 24.12 5.16 -3.26
C LEU A 410 25.35 6.06 -3.16
N ASN A 411 25.27 7.14 -2.36
CA ASN A 411 26.39 8.04 -2.12
C ASN A 411 27.56 7.36 -1.38
N LEU A 412 27.25 6.42 -0.48
CA LEU A 412 28.28 5.63 0.19
C LEU A 412 28.96 4.65 -0.75
N MET A 413 28.19 3.99 -1.64
CA MET A 413 28.74 3.10 -2.69
C MET A 413 29.70 3.88 -3.59
N GLU A 414 29.26 5.03 -4.09
CA GLU A 414 30.08 5.91 -4.92
C GLU A 414 31.37 6.36 -4.23
N LYS A 415 31.26 6.88 -3.00
CA LYS A 415 32.42 7.29 -2.19
C LYS A 415 33.43 6.16 -1.98
N LYS A 416 32.97 4.92 -1.94
CA LYS A 416 33.82 3.72 -1.78
C LYS A 416 34.30 3.11 -3.09
N GLY A 417 33.84 3.59 -4.24
CA GLY A 417 34.07 2.96 -5.53
C GLY A 417 33.48 1.55 -5.64
N MET A 418 32.39 1.27 -4.91
CA MET A 418 31.73 -0.05 -4.92
C MET A 418 30.51 -0.05 -5.85
N ARG A 419 30.43 -1.06 -6.69
CA ARG A 419 29.34 -1.21 -7.67
C ARG A 419 28.19 -2.07 -7.17
N GLN A 420 28.44 -2.90 -6.14
CA GLN A 420 27.46 -3.85 -5.60
C GLN A 420 27.33 -3.68 -4.08
N VAL A 421 26.09 -3.79 -3.59
CA VAL A 421 25.76 -3.92 -2.17
C VAL A 421 24.73 -5.00 -1.99
N THR A 422 25.01 -5.98 -1.12
CA THR A 422 24.13 -7.12 -0.88
C THR A 422 23.90 -7.28 0.63
N PRO A 423 22.65 -7.30 1.10
CA PRO A 423 22.36 -7.68 2.47
C PRO A 423 22.66 -9.18 2.68
N ARG A 424 23.47 -9.54 3.68
CA ARG A 424 23.84 -10.93 3.99
C ARG A 424 23.40 -11.30 5.40
N SER A 425 22.53 -12.30 5.52
CA SER A 425 22.00 -12.80 6.78
C SER A 425 22.76 -14.04 7.25
N ARG A 426 24.05 -13.88 7.58
CA ARG A 426 24.97 -15.01 7.85
C ARG A 426 24.47 -15.95 8.95
N ASP A 427 23.96 -15.38 10.06
CA ASP A 427 23.58 -16.12 11.28
C ASP A 427 22.12 -15.94 11.69
N GLU A 428 21.33 -15.18 10.91
CA GLU A 428 19.95 -14.87 11.24
C GLU A 428 19.00 -15.79 10.48
N ARG A 429 18.03 -16.36 11.20
CA ARG A 429 17.00 -17.22 10.62
C ARG A 429 15.65 -16.52 10.58
N PRO A 430 14.79 -16.87 9.64
CA PRO A 430 13.40 -16.40 9.63
C PRO A 430 12.68 -16.80 10.90
N VAL A 431 12.09 -15.84 11.61
CA VAL A 431 11.32 -16.11 12.85
C VAL A 431 9.87 -15.67 12.76
N ALA A 432 9.55 -14.79 11.81
CA ALA A 432 8.20 -14.25 11.66
C ALA A 432 7.92 -13.75 10.24
N PRO A 433 6.66 -13.66 9.82
CA PRO A 433 6.30 -13.05 8.56
C PRO A 433 6.65 -11.54 8.56
N PHE A 434 6.81 -10.97 7.36
CA PHE A 434 7.13 -9.54 7.17
C PHE A 434 6.14 -8.61 7.88
N VAL A 435 4.87 -8.95 7.85
CA VAL A 435 3.80 -8.27 8.59
C VAL A 435 3.27 -9.20 9.67
N GLU A 436 3.55 -8.86 10.91
CA GLU A 436 3.02 -9.56 12.08
C GLU A 436 1.73 -8.91 12.59
N ARG A 437 0.91 -9.69 13.29
CA ARG A 437 -0.25 -9.24 14.06
C ARG A 437 -1.30 -8.47 13.24
N PHE A 438 -1.36 -8.73 11.94
CA PHE A 438 -2.39 -8.13 11.09
C PHE A 438 -3.18 -9.25 10.39
N SER A 439 -4.38 -9.52 10.89
CA SER A 439 -5.19 -10.69 10.53
C SER A 439 -6.15 -10.45 9.35
N SER A 440 -6.10 -9.28 8.70
CA SER A 440 -6.94 -9.01 7.52
C SER A 440 -6.67 -10.01 6.40
N GLY A 441 -7.74 -10.56 5.81
CA GLY A 441 -7.65 -11.65 4.86
C GLY A 441 -6.77 -11.37 3.64
N TYR A 442 -6.75 -10.12 3.14
CA TYR A 442 -5.91 -9.74 1.99
C TYR A 442 -4.40 -9.80 2.32
N ILE A 443 -4.00 -9.47 3.56
CA ILE A 443 -2.62 -9.63 4.03
C ILE A 443 -2.30 -11.11 4.22
N GLN A 444 -3.19 -11.86 4.89
CA GLN A 444 -2.95 -13.28 5.18
C GLN A 444 -2.75 -14.11 3.90
N ARG A 445 -3.46 -13.78 2.83
CA ARG A 445 -3.25 -14.41 1.51
C ARG A 445 -1.87 -14.09 0.90
N ALA A 446 -1.28 -12.95 1.23
CA ALA A 446 0.01 -12.52 0.68
C ALA A 446 1.22 -12.97 1.50
N VAL A 447 1.05 -13.18 2.82
CA VAL A 447 2.12 -13.58 3.74
C VAL A 447 2.98 -14.76 3.22
N PRO A 448 2.43 -15.82 2.61
CA PRO A 448 3.23 -16.93 2.08
C PRO A 448 4.22 -16.52 0.98
N PHE A 449 3.98 -15.42 0.27
CA PHE A 449 4.77 -14.96 -0.86
C PHE A 449 5.71 -13.79 -0.51
N TRP A 450 5.65 -13.30 0.71
CA TRP A 450 6.43 -12.15 1.16
C TRP A 450 7.69 -12.57 1.91
N PRO A 451 8.73 -11.71 1.94
CA PRO A 451 9.92 -11.99 2.73
C PRO A 451 9.56 -12.15 4.21
N LYS A 452 10.45 -12.74 4.93
CA LYS A 452 10.32 -12.93 6.38
C LYS A 452 11.17 -11.92 7.13
N GLN A 453 11.03 -11.86 8.43
CA GLN A 453 11.90 -11.08 9.28
C GLN A 453 12.61 -11.94 10.30
N GLY A 454 13.76 -11.45 10.74
CA GLY A 454 14.57 -12.08 11.79
C GLY A 454 14.15 -11.63 13.20
N SER A 455 14.91 -12.08 14.18
CA SER A 455 14.64 -11.83 15.60
C SER A 455 15.07 -10.43 16.06
N LYS A 456 16.11 -9.87 15.46
CA LYS A 456 16.75 -8.61 15.87
C LYS A 456 17.08 -7.69 14.70
N ALA A 457 17.37 -6.43 14.99
CA ALA A 457 17.89 -5.48 13.99
C ALA A 457 19.23 -6.00 13.41
N PRO A 458 19.47 -5.79 12.11
CA PRO A 458 18.70 -5.03 11.14
C PRO A 458 17.60 -5.84 10.42
N TRP A 459 17.38 -7.11 10.78
CA TRP A 459 16.46 -8.06 10.13
C TRP A 459 15.03 -8.00 10.69
N ARG A 460 14.82 -7.26 11.79
CA ARG A 460 13.49 -7.02 12.36
C ARG A 460 12.84 -5.81 11.72
N VAL A 461 11.59 -5.96 11.28
CA VAL A 461 10.77 -4.88 10.71
C VAL A 461 9.92 -4.26 11.82
N TYR A 462 10.15 -3.00 12.11
CA TYR A 462 9.39 -2.28 13.14
C TYR A 462 8.25 -1.49 12.50
N GLN A 463 7.04 -1.61 13.07
CA GLN A 463 5.90 -0.76 12.74
C GLN A 463 5.91 0.49 13.65
N ASN A 464 7.04 1.20 13.67
CA ASN A 464 7.28 2.33 14.57
C ASN A 464 8.14 3.41 13.88
N TYR A 465 7.52 4.55 13.60
CA TYR A 465 8.17 5.64 12.87
C TYR A 465 9.43 6.19 13.56
N ILE A 466 9.41 6.32 14.89
CA ILE A 466 10.58 6.85 15.64
C ILE A 466 11.77 5.89 15.55
N ARG A 467 11.53 4.58 15.73
CA ARG A 467 12.59 3.57 15.56
C ARG A 467 13.13 3.54 14.13
N ASP A 468 12.27 3.76 13.14
CA ASP A 468 12.69 3.81 11.75
C ASP A 468 13.48 5.09 11.42
N ILE A 469 13.16 6.23 12.02
CA ILE A 469 14.02 7.43 11.94
C ILE A 469 15.43 7.10 12.47
N LEU A 470 15.53 6.50 13.65
CA LEU A 470 16.80 6.12 14.24
C LEU A 470 17.57 5.10 13.37
N SER A 471 16.86 4.14 12.77
CA SER A 471 17.47 3.09 11.95
C SER A 471 17.83 3.55 10.52
N LEU A 472 16.89 4.19 9.82
CA LEU A 472 17.00 4.50 8.39
C LEU A 472 17.64 5.88 8.14
N LYS A 473 17.26 6.89 8.92
CA LYS A 473 17.75 8.26 8.70
C LYS A 473 19.06 8.53 9.45
N LEU A 474 19.17 8.12 10.71
CA LEU A 474 20.31 8.43 11.58
C LEU A 474 21.28 7.25 11.73
N GLY A 475 20.80 6.03 11.55
CA GLY A 475 21.60 4.82 11.75
C GLY A 475 22.74 4.66 10.76
N ARG A 476 23.81 3.97 11.20
CA ARG A 476 24.94 3.62 10.33
C ARG A 476 24.49 2.65 9.24
N ILE A 477 24.90 2.91 7.99
CA ILE A 477 24.67 2.01 6.86
C ILE A 477 25.59 0.79 6.98
N GLN A 478 26.87 1.01 7.29
CA GLN A 478 27.83 -0.04 7.54
C GLN A 478 27.62 -0.64 8.94
N ASN A 479 26.87 -1.72 9.02
CA ASN A 479 26.54 -2.42 10.26
C ASN A 479 26.90 -3.91 10.23
N GLY A 480 27.75 -4.33 9.28
CA GLY A 480 28.17 -5.72 9.12
C GLY A 480 27.18 -6.62 8.37
N ALA A 481 25.94 -6.18 8.16
CA ALA A 481 24.95 -6.93 7.40
C ALA A 481 24.90 -6.56 5.90
N LEU A 482 25.48 -5.42 5.51
CA LEU A 482 25.66 -5.06 4.10
C LEU A 482 27.07 -5.39 3.66
N GLU A 483 27.18 -6.21 2.66
CA GLU A 483 28.43 -6.55 1.97
C GLU A 483 28.55 -5.66 0.73
N PHE A 484 29.70 -4.95 0.63
CA PHE A 484 30.03 -4.08 -0.49
C PHE A 484 31.11 -4.75 -1.31
N SER A 485 30.93 -4.87 -2.60
CA SER A 485 31.85 -5.52 -3.52
C SER A 485 31.91 -4.84 -4.89
N ASN A 486 32.89 -5.22 -5.65
CA ASN A 486 32.99 -4.95 -7.08
C ASN A 486 32.93 -6.28 -7.84
N PRO A 487 32.60 -6.29 -9.12
CA PRO A 487 32.70 -7.47 -9.96
C PRO A 487 34.12 -8.06 -9.86
N GLU A 488 34.21 -9.27 -9.32
CA GLU A 488 35.45 -10.04 -9.36
C GLU A 488 35.35 -11.03 -10.52
N GLN A 489 36.50 -11.31 -11.15
CA GLN A 489 36.62 -12.26 -12.26
C GLN A 489 36.48 -13.74 -11.83
N ASP A 490 35.78 -14.03 -10.71
CA ASP A 490 35.72 -15.38 -10.18
C ASP A 490 34.32 -16.00 -10.31
N SER A 491 34.18 -16.81 -11.37
CA SER A 491 32.95 -17.50 -11.79
C SER A 491 32.70 -18.85 -11.06
N SER A 492 33.27 -19.09 -9.87
CA SER A 492 33.26 -20.44 -9.26
C SER A 492 32.29 -20.69 -8.11
N LYS A 493 31.37 -19.79 -7.75
CA LYS A 493 30.51 -19.94 -6.57
C LYS A 493 29.05 -20.33 -6.79
N CYS A 494 28.63 -20.59 -8.02
CA CYS A 494 27.23 -21.03 -8.30
C CYS A 494 26.99 -22.55 -8.10
N ALA A 495 28.00 -23.32 -7.70
CA ALA A 495 27.94 -24.78 -7.66
C ALA A 495 27.50 -25.41 -6.32
N PHE A 496 27.17 -24.65 -5.30
CA PHE A 496 27.01 -25.21 -3.93
C PHE A 496 25.58 -25.39 -3.41
N GLU A 497 24.54 -24.90 -4.08
CA GLU A 497 23.15 -25.10 -3.57
C GLU A 497 22.38 -26.23 -4.25
N THR A 498 22.78 -26.68 -5.43
CA THR A 498 22.14 -27.82 -6.12
C THR A 498 22.51 -29.20 -5.54
N ALA A 499 23.61 -29.28 -4.80
CA ALA A 499 24.09 -30.57 -4.25
C ALA A 499 23.46 -30.97 -2.89
N ARG A 500 22.56 -30.16 -2.32
CA ARG A 500 21.86 -30.47 -1.06
C ARG A 500 20.42 -30.95 -1.21
N GLN A 501 19.91 -31.03 -2.44
CA GLN A 501 18.53 -31.53 -2.70
C GLN A 501 18.50 -32.96 -3.30
N GLU A 502 19.65 -33.59 -3.52
CA GLU A 502 19.69 -34.98 -4.03
C GLU A 502 20.14 -36.02 -2.99
N THR A 503 20.28 -35.65 -1.71
CA THR A 503 20.52 -36.61 -0.63
C THR A 503 19.67 -36.22 0.58
N ASP A 504 18.39 -36.58 0.53
CA ASP A 504 17.57 -37.05 1.68
C ASP A 504 16.31 -37.74 1.15
#